data_dabce69b62ee0025dd77a869e81e71db
#
_entry.id   dabce69b62ee0025dd77a869e81e71db
#
_cell.length_a   1.000
_cell.length_b   1.000
_cell.length_c   1.000
_cell.angle_alpha   90.00
_cell.angle_beta   90.00
_cell.angle_gamma   90.00
#
_symmetry.space_group_name_H-M   'P 1'
#
loop_
_entity.id
_entity.type
_entity.pdbx_description
1 polymer ?
#
loop_
_entity_poly.entity_id
_entity_poly.type
_entity_poly.pdbx_seq_one_letter_code
_entity_poly.pdbx_strand_id
1 'polypeptide(L)'
;MNQQWTQYIQIIKQVVKPALGCTEPIAAAYAAAVARKELGTSDIDAIEVRVSDNLFKNSMGVFVPGTGKIGLKIAASVGALAGDPTAELEVLARINEQDVAAAQQLIDEERVTVARMDTQEFIYCSVTLTSGDDVVSVTISGGHTNIIQITRNGDVIFDAPPQQRVATASVCEGVDISIKQIYEFATQTPFEEIKFILQAAELNTLLAQEGIDRGYGLEIGRTLKGNIEQGLLGNDLMSRIQMMTSAASDARMGGATLPAMSNFGSGNQGIAATMPVVVAAEAFQNDEEQLARALIMSHLGAIYIKSYYPPLSAFCGNTVTSAAASMALVYLAGGTFEQSCYAIQNVISDSSGMVCDGAKSSCAMKVCTSSTTAVRSYLMAMGNHSVKNQGIVGEEVEQTIRNVGSMVRFGMPYTDKSIIDIMSA
;
A
#
# COMPACT_ATOMS: atom_id res chain seq x y z
N MET A 1 4.07 -23.21 -20.31
CA MET A 1 3.20 -22.13 -19.80
C MET A 1 2.88 -21.16 -20.94
N ASN A 2 1.68 -20.62 -21.02
CA ASN A 2 1.29 -19.61 -22.00
C ASN A 2 2.10 -18.32 -21.75
N GLN A 3 2.55 -17.62 -22.80
CA GLN A 3 3.32 -16.37 -22.71
C GLN A 3 2.59 -15.30 -21.86
N GLN A 4 1.27 -15.19 -21.97
CA GLN A 4 0.40 -14.32 -21.21
C GLN A 4 0.47 -14.61 -19.70
N TRP A 5 0.43 -15.87 -19.29
CA TRP A 5 0.51 -16.25 -17.88
C TRP A 5 1.90 -15.96 -17.27
N THR A 6 2.95 -16.06 -18.07
CA THR A 6 4.29 -15.62 -17.66
C THR A 6 4.31 -14.12 -17.37
N GLN A 7 3.63 -13.30 -18.19
CA GLN A 7 3.50 -11.86 -17.93
C GLN A 7 2.74 -11.58 -16.63
N TYR A 8 1.66 -12.33 -16.34
CA TYR A 8 0.90 -12.17 -15.09
C TYR A 8 1.76 -12.46 -13.85
N ILE A 9 2.57 -13.52 -13.89
CA ILE A 9 3.51 -13.83 -12.81
C ILE A 9 4.54 -12.70 -12.64
N GLN A 10 5.05 -12.14 -13.73
CA GLN A 10 5.99 -11.02 -13.69
C GLN A 10 5.35 -9.77 -13.08
N ILE A 11 4.11 -9.43 -13.46
CA ILE A 11 3.35 -8.32 -12.90
C ILE A 11 3.19 -8.51 -11.39
N ILE A 12 2.75 -9.69 -10.94
CA ILE A 12 2.58 -9.96 -9.51
C ILE A 12 3.92 -9.79 -8.79
N LYS A 13 4.99 -10.42 -9.24
CA LYS A 13 6.32 -10.32 -8.62
C LYS A 13 6.90 -8.91 -8.62
N GLN A 14 6.53 -8.08 -9.58
CA GLN A 14 6.94 -6.67 -9.65
C GLN A 14 6.19 -5.81 -8.63
N VAL A 15 4.90 -6.07 -8.40
CA VAL A 15 3.99 -5.20 -7.66
C VAL A 15 3.74 -5.67 -6.23
N VAL A 16 3.70 -7.00 -6.01
CA VAL A 16 3.46 -7.63 -4.71
C VAL A 16 4.81 -7.94 -4.06
N LYS A 17 5.22 -7.10 -3.11
CA LYS A 17 6.54 -7.17 -2.47
C LYS A 17 6.44 -6.90 -0.98
N PRO A 18 7.31 -7.51 -0.17
CA PRO A 18 7.48 -7.11 1.22
C PRO A 18 7.86 -5.63 1.33
N ALA A 19 7.26 -4.93 2.28
CA ALA A 19 7.57 -3.52 2.58
C ALA A 19 7.45 -3.27 4.08
N LEU A 20 8.44 -2.57 4.63
CA LEU A 20 8.46 -2.18 6.04
C LEU A 20 7.83 -0.80 6.19
N GLY A 21 6.72 -0.72 6.92
CA GLY A 21 6.01 0.54 7.16
C GLY A 21 5.39 1.16 5.90
N CYS A 22 5.25 2.49 5.88
CA CYS A 22 4.75 3.25 4.73
C CYS A 22 5.90 3.70 3.83
N THR A 23 5.73 3.47 2.54
CA THR A 23 6.77 3.72 1.53
C THR A 23 7.06 5.21 1.30
N GLU A 24 6.08 6.09 1.55
CA GLU A 24 6.21 7.52 1.32
C GLU A 24 7.24 8.20 2.25
N PRO A 25 7.19 8.07 3.59
CA PRO A 25 8.23 8.62 4.44
C PRO A 25 9.56 7.87 4.28
N ILE A 26 9.52 6.57 3.90
CA ILE A 26 10.73 5.79 3.63
C ILE A 26 11.48 6.34 2.40
N ALA A 27 10.78 6.88 1.40
CA ALA A 27 11.46 7.54 0.27
C ALA A 27 12.33 8.72 0.74
N ALA A 28 11.86 9.52 1.70
CA ALA A 28 12.66 10.60 2.27
C ALA A 28 13.84 10.08 3.12
N ALA A 29 13.64 9.01 3.90
CA ALA A 29 14.70 8.36 4.64
C ALA A 29 15.78 7.79 3.72
N TYR A 30 15.38 7.14 2.63
CA TYR A 30 16.28 6.58 1.63
C TYR A 30 17.06 7.66 0.90
N ALA A 31 16.40 8.72 0.43
CA ALA A 31 17.08 9.85 -0.20
C ALA A 31 18.11 10.48 0.76
N ALA A 32 17.77 10.65 2.04
CA ALA A 32 18.65 11.17 3.06
C ALA A 32 19.86 10.25 3.33
N ALA A 33 19.64 8.93 3.40
CA ALA A 33 20.72 7.96 3.58
C ALA A 33 21.72 7.97 2.40
N VAL A 34 21.21 8.06 1.17
CA VAL A 34 22.06 8.18 -0.03
C VAL A 34 22.79 9.52 -0.04
N ALA A 35 22.10 10.62 0.30
CA ALA A 35 22.73 11.94 0.39
C ALA A 35 23.88 11.96 1.42
N ARG A 36 23.69 11.34 2.60
CA ARG A 36 24.77 11.19 3.58
C ARG A 36 25.96 10.39 3.06
N LYS A 37 25.69 9.30 2.35
CA LYS A 37 26.75 8.48 1.74
C LYS A 37 27.60 9.33 0.79
N GLU A 38 26.97 10.14 -0.06
CA GLU A 38 27.66 11.02 -1.00
C GLU A 38 28.33 12.22 -0.30
N LEU A 39 27.77 12.71 0.81
CA LEU A 39 28.38 13.77 1.63
C LEU A 39 29.66 13.28 2.33
N GLY A 40 29.68 11.99 2.75
CA GLY A 40 30.84 11.35 3.38
C GLY A 40 30.97 11.61 4.87
N THR A 41 30.01 12.27 5.51
CA THR A 41 29.98 12.57 6.95
C THR A 41 28.55 12.40 7.52
N SER A 42 28.46 12.17 8.82
CA SER A 42 27.23 12.22 9.59
C SER A 42 27.06 13.51 10.42
N ASP A 43 28.03 14.42 10.33
CA ASP A 43 27.93 15.76 10.92
C ASP A 43 27.10 16.63 9.97
N ILE A 44 25.80 16.78 10.25
CA ILE A 44 24.84 17.40 9.36
C ILE A 44 24.32 18.68 10.00
N ASP A 45 24.52 19.82 9.33
CA ASP A 45 24.04 21.12 9.79
C ASP A 45 22.57 21.37 9.50
N ALA A 46 22.10 20.95 8.33
CA ALA A 46 20.72 21.13 7.93
C ALA A 46 20.21 20.01 7.01
N ILE A 47 18.92 19.73 7.11
CA ILE A 47 18.18 18.81 6.26
C ILE A 47 16.99 19.54 5.65
N GLU A 48 16.94 19.65 4.33
CA GLU A 48 15.78 20.17 3.61
C GLU A 48 15.11 19.04 2.84
N VAL A 49 13.81 18.85 3.06
CA VAL A 49 12.98 17.85 2.36
C VAL A 49 11.94 18.58 1.52
N ARG A 50 11.93 18.34 0.21
CA ARG A 50 10.92 18.86 -0.72
C ARG A 50 10.18 17.70 -1.36
N VAL A 51 8.85 17.72 -1.29
CA VAL A 51 8.01 16.61 -1.74
C VAL A 51 6.81 17.07 -2.55
N SER A 52 6.33 16.18 -3.46
CA SER A 52 5.04 16.37 -4.12
C SER A 52 3.90 16.39 -3.10
N ASP A 53 2.80 17.01 -3.46
CA ASP A 53 1.59 17.07 -2.66
C ASP A 53 1.09 15.69 -2.22
N ASN A 54 1.15 14.71 -3.11
CA ASN A 54 0.72 13.34 -2.79
C ASN A 54 1.64 12.66 -1.80
N LEU A 55 2.96 12.85 -1.90
CA LEU A 55 3.91 12.28 -0.95
C LEU A 55 3.77 12.98 0.41
N PHE A 56 3.57 14.31 0.43
CA PHE A 56 3.27 15.07 1.65
C PHE A 56 2.03 14.51 2.35
N LYS A 57 0.89 14.42 1.64
CA LYS A 57 -0.38 13.91 2.16
C LYS A 57 -0.23 12.52 2.80
N ASN A 58 0.53 11.63 2.18
CA ASN A 58 0.67 10.24 2.64
C ASN A 58 1.80 10.01 3.66
N SER A 59 2.58 11.04 3.99
CA SER A 59 3.69 10.93 4.94
C SER A 59 3.43 11.55 6.30
N MET A 60 2.57 12.57 6.38
CA MET A 60 2.49 13.44 7.57
C MET A 60 1.87 12.77 8.79
N GLY A 61 0.98 11.80 8.61
CA GLY A 61 0.22 11.19 9.71
C GLY A 61 0.60 9.74 10.02
N VAL A 62 1.69 9.22 9.44
CA VAL A 62 2.06 7.82 9.59
C VAL A 62 3.32 7.65 10.43
N PHE A 63 3.33 6.60 11.26
CA PHE A 63 4.51 6.23 12.02
C PHE A 63 5.65 5.75 11.11
N VAL A 64 6.84 6.26 11.39
CA VAL A 64 8.07 5.81 10.74
C VAL A 64 8.59 4.59 11.50
N PRO A 65 8.83 3.46 10.81
CA PRO A 65 9.21 2.20 11.45
C PRO A 65 10.40 2.34 12.39
N GLY A 66 10.31 1.73 13.57
CA GLY A 66 11.39 1.73 14.57
C GLY A 66 11.59 3.04 15.32
N THR A 67 10.88 4.14 14.97
CA THR A 67 11.10 5.45 15.60
C THR A 67 10.07 5.79 16.69
N GLY A 68 8.88 5.19 16.66
CA GLY A 68 7.75 5.61 17.50
C GLY A 68 7.24 7.02 17.20
N LYS A 69 7.63 7.64 16.09
CA LYS A 69 7.31 9.02 15.69
C LYS A 69 6.75 9.08 14.27
N ILE A 70 6.11 10.20 13.92
CA ILE A 70 5.40 10.37 12.65
C ILE A 70 6.07 11.42 11.75
N GLY A 71 5.93 11.25 10.44
CA GLY A 71 6.14 12.29 9.44
C GLY A 71 7.54 12.32 8.81
N LEU A 72 7.67 13.22 7.86
CA LEU A 72 8.86 13.34 7.00
C LEU A 72 10.09 13.83 7.75
N LYS A 73 9.94 14.70 8.75
CA LYS A 73 11.09 15.23 9.50
C LYS A 73 11.88 14.11 10.16
N ILE A 74 11.19 13.26 10.93
CA ILE A 74 11.88 12.15 11.61
C ILE A 74 12.42 11.12 10.62
N ALA A 75 11.68 10.82 9.53
CA ALA A 75 12.13 9.88 8.51
C ALA A 75 13.43 10.32 7.86
N ALA A 76 13.50 11.57 7.40
CA ALA A 76 14.70 12.12 6.78
C ALA A 76 15.88 12.22 7.76
N SER A 77 15.63 12.65 9.01
CA SER A 77 16.68 12.79 10.03
C SER A 77 17.30 11.43 10.40
N VAL A 78 16.48 10.41 10.67
CA VAL A 78 16.99 9.07 10.98
C VAL A 78 17.67 8.46 9.76
N GLY A 79 17.11 8.66 8.55
CA GLY A 79 17.73 8.24 7.29
C GLY A 79 19.12 8.86 7.10
N ALA A 80 19.24 10.16 7.36
CA ALA A 80 20.50 10.90 7.27
C ALA A 80 21.54 10.46 8.31
N LEU A 81 21.14 10.12 9.53
CA LEU A 81 22.08 9.75 10.60
C LEU A 81 22.45 8.25 10.57
N ALA A 82 21.50 7.35 10.34
CA ALA A 82 21.66 5.92 10.56
C ALA A 82 21.14 5.03 9.42
N GLY A 83 20.48 5.59 8.39
CA GLY A 83 19.91 4.79 7.29
C GLY A 83 20.96 4.00 6.51
N ASP A 84 20.61 2.79 6.10
CA ASP A 84 21.42 1.96 5.19
C ASP A 84 21.01 2.23 3.72
N PRO A 85 21.82 2.97 2.94
CA PRO A 85 21.46 3.34 1.56
C PRO A 85 21.43 2.14 0.60
N THR A 86 21.86 0.94 1.03
CA THR A 86 21.82 -0.27 0.21
C THR A 86 20.55 -1.10 0.42
N ALA A 87 19.77 -0.79 1.46
CA ALA A 87 18.59 -1.54 1.86
C ALA A 87 17.27 -1.00 1.28
N GLU A 88 17.31 0.04 0.43
CA GLU A 88 16.15 0.61 -0.26
C GLU A 88 14.94 0.86 0.69
N LEU A 89 13.82 0.12 0.49
CA LEU A 89 12.64 0.25 1.34
C LEU A 89 12.83 -0.24 2.78
N GLU A 90 13.91 -0.93 3.08
CA GLU A 90 14.31 -1.37 4.42
C GLU A 90 15.42 -0.50 5.02
N VAL A 91 15.64 0.71 4.49
CA VAL A 91 16.70 1.65 4.88
C VAL A 91 16.79 1.91 6.39
N LEU A 92 15.69 1.79 7.13
CA LEU A 92 15.60 1.99 8.58
C LEU A 92 15.56 0.68 9.39
N ALA A 93 15.80 -0.48 8.79
CA ALA A 93 15.66 -1.76 9.48
C ALA A 93 16.62 -1.96 10.66
N ARG A 94 17.75 -1.21 10.71
CA ARG A 94 18.82 -1.39 11.71
C ARG A 94 18.96 -0.22 12.68
N ILE A 95 18.06 0.77 12.65
CA ILE A 95 18.10 1.90 13.57
C ILE A 95 17.82 1.47 15.01
N ASN A 96 18.31 2.25 15.95
CA ASN A 96 18.12 2.03 17.38
C ASN A 96 17.61 3.30 18.07
N GLU A 97 17.33 3.23 19.37
CA GLU A 97 16.80 4.36 20.16
C GLU A 97 17.75 5.56 20.21
N GLN A 98 19.06 5.35 20.15
CA GLN A 98 20.03 6.44 20.16
C GLN A 98 19.98 7.21 18.84
N ASP A 99 19.84 6.52 17.72
CA ASP A 99 19.67 7.14 16.39
C ASP A 99 18.39 7.99 16.34
N VAL A 100 17.32 7.48 16.91
CA VAL A 100 16.04 8.21 17.00
C VAL A 100 16.15 9.44 17.89
N ALA A 101 16.86 9.34 19.03
CA ALA A 101 17.10 10.48 19.91
C ALA A 101 17.94 11.57 19.23
N ALA A 102 19.02 11.18 18.52
CA ALA A 102 19.85 12.13 17.77
C ALA A 102 19.07 12.79 16.62
N ALA A 103 18.21 12.03 15.91
CA ALA A 103 17.36 12.57 14.87
C ALA A 103 16.33 13.56 15.43
N GLN A 104 15.77 13.29 16.61
CA GLN A 104 14.85 14.19 17.27
C GLN A 104 15.54 15.50 17.69
N GLN A 105 16.80 15.42 18.13
CA GLN A 105 17.57 16.61 18.48
C GLN A 105 17.72 17.55 17.27
N LEU A 106 18.02 17.03 16.08
CA LEU A 106 18.09 17.86 14.84
C LEU A 106 16.75 18.59 14.58
N ILE A 107 15.63 17.90 14.85
CA ILE A 107 14.29 18.48 14.67
C ILE A 107 14.03 19.57 15.70
N ASP A 108 14.37 19.33 16.97
CA ASP A 108 14.17 20.27 18.08
C ASP A 108 15.06 21.52 17.94
N GLU A 109 16.23 21.38 17.31
CA GLU A 109 17.15 22.47 16.93
C GLU A 109 16.71 23.20 15.63
N GLU A 110 15.53 22.90 15.08
CA GLU A 110 14.97 23.48 13.84
C GLU A 110 15.87 23.31 12.59
N ARG A 111 16.76 22.31 12.60
CA ARG A 111 17.68 22.00 11.50
C ARG A 111 17.03 21.18 10.38
N VAL A 112 15.77 20.80 10.51
CA VAL A 112 15.03 19.97 9.57
C VAL A 112 13.80 20.69 9.06
N THR A 113 13.75 20.94 7.76
CA THR A 113 12.63 21.62 7.10
C THR A 113 11.94 20.68 6.11
N VAL A 114 10.62 20.83 5.97
CA VAL A 114 9.82 20.12 4.98
C VAL A 114 8.97 21.13 4.21
N ALA A 115 9.05 21.08 2.91
CA ALA A 115 8.27 21.93 2.01
C ALA A 115 7.57 21.11 0.92
N ARG A 116 6.40 21.58 0.53
CA ARG A 116 5.70 21.09 -0.65
C ARG A 116 6.32 21.69 -1.91
N MET A 117 6.33 20.91 -2.98
CA MET A 117 6.82 21.34 -4.28
C MET A 117 5.70 21.25 -5.31
N ASP A 118 5.52 22.33 -6.07
CA ASP A 118 4.59 22.33 -7.21
C ASP A 118 5.19 21.50 -8.34
N THR A 119 4.70 20.29 -8.49
CA THR A 119 5.16 19.32 -9.51
C THR A 119 3.99 18.47 -9.99
N GLN A 120 4.06 18.03 -11.23
CA GLN A 120 3.10 17.10 -11.82
C GLN A 120 3.38 15.64 -11.45
N GLU A 121 4.54 15.39 -10.81
CA GLU A 121 4.94 14.05 -10.39
C GLU A 121 4.16 13.60 -9.15
N PHE A 122 3.53 12.43 -9.21
CA PHE A 122 2.79 11.88 -8.08
C PHE A 122 3.72 11.48 -6.92
N ILE A 123 4.89 10.92 -7.25
CA ILE A 123 5.93 10.55 -6.30
C ILE A 123 7.15 11.41 -6.66
N TYR A 124 7.43 12.41 -5.84
CA TYR A 124 8.61 13.25 -5.93
C TYR A 124 9.12 13.55 -4.52
N CYS A 125 10.39 13.30 -4.31
CA CYS A 125 11.07 13.61 -3.06
C CYS A 125 12.50 14.08 -3.37
N SER A 126 12.86 15.25 -2.91
CA SER A 126 14.25 15.74 -2.93
C SER A 126 14.70 16.01 -1.49
N VAL A 127 15.82 15.42 -1.10
CA VAL A 127 16.46 15.67 0.20
C VAL A 127 17.81 16.30 -0.02
N THR A 128 18.02 17.45 0.62
CA THR A 128 19.30 18.17 0.62
C THR A 128 19.90 18.12 2.03
N LEU A 129 21.15 17.68 2.12
CA LEU A 129 21.95 17.70 3.34
C LEU A 129 23.06 18.74 3.19
N THR A 130 23.29 19.51 4.26
CA THR A 130 24.35 20.51 4.37
C THR A 130 25.26 20.14 5.53
N SER A 131 26.59 20.23 5.31
CA SER A 131 27.64 20.07 6.33
C SER A 131 28.80 21.03 6.01
N GLY A 132 28.93 22.11 6.78
CA GLY A 132 29.85 23.21 6.45
C GLY A 132 29.55 23.80 5.07
N ASP A 133 30.54 23.79 4.20
CA ASP A 133 30.42 24.27 2.81
C ASP A 133 29.92 23.18 1.83
N ASP A 134 29.82 21.91 2.27
CA ASP A 134 29.38 20.81 1.42
C ASP A 134 27.86 20.67 1.43
N VAL A 135 27.30 20.59 0.25
CA VAL A 135 25.83 20.41 0.02
C VAL A 135 25.60 19.25 -0.94
N VAL A 136 24.80 18.28 -0.53
CA VAL A 136 24.41 17.15 -1.37
C VAL A 136 22.89 17.08 -1.44
N SER A 137 22.37 16.97 -2.67
CA SER A 137 20.95 16.75 -2.90
C SER A 137 20.71 15.43 -3.63
N VAL A 138 19.72 14.65 -3.19
CA VAL A 138 19.25 13.43 -3.85
C VAL A 138 17.78 13.58 -4.20
N THR A 139 17.45 13.36 -5.46
CA THR A 139 16.08 13.46 -5.97
C THR A 139 15.57 12.11 -6.43
N ILE A 140 14.40 11.73 -5.90
CA ILE A 140 13.62 10.54 -6.24
C ILE A 140 12.37 10.98 -7.01
N SER A 141 12.02 10.30 -8.10
CA SER A 141 10.77 10.53 -8.83
C SER A 141 10.26 9.27 -9.54
N GLY A 142 8.93 9.16 -9.69
CA GLY A 142 8.28 8.04 -10.39
C GLY A 142 8.21 6.73 -9.62
N GLY A 143 8.89 6.61 -8.48
CA GLY A 143 8.88 5.45 -7.58
C GLY A 143 9.58 5.81 -6.28
N HIS A 144 9.32 5.07 -5.19
CA HIS A 144 9.82 5.44 -3.84
C HIS A 144 11.33 5.24 -3.64
N THR A 145 12.00 4.49 -4.53
CA THR A 145 13.46 4.25 -4.51
C THR A 145 14.14 4.62 -5.83
N ASN A 146 13.40 5.21 -6.76
CA ASN A 146 13.92 5.56 -8.07
C ASN A 146 14.66 6.91 -8.03
N ILE A 147 15.97 6.87 -7.76
CA ILE A 147 16.83 8.07 -7.78
C ILE A 147 17.00 8.54 -9.22
N ILE A 148 16.62 9.76 -9.49
CA ILE A 148 16.73 10.39 -10.82
C ILE A 148 17.90 11.37 -10.92
N GLN A 149 18.36 11.94 -9.80
CA GLN A 149 19.48 12.88 -9.81
C GLN A 149 20.18 12.94 -8.45
N ILE A 150 21.49 13.10 -8.47
CA ILE A 150 22.30 13.44 -7.30
C ILE A 150 23.18 14.62 -7.69
N THR A 151 23.19 15.65 -6.83
CA THR A 151 24.07 16.81 -7.00
C THR A 151 24.97 16.96 -5.78
N ARG A 152 26.19 17.48 -5.99
CA ARG A 152 27.13 17.89 -4.92
C ARG A 152 27.67 19.28 -5.22
N ASN A 153 27.49 20.22 -4.30
CA ASN A 153 27.89 21.60 -4.44
C ASN A 153 27.43 22.29 -5.73
N GLY A 154 26.24 21.88 -6.21
CA GLY A 154 25.64 22.36 -7.45
C GLY A 154 26.00 21.56 -8.70
N ASP A 155 27.03 20.73 -8.65
CA ASP A 155 27.42 19.86 -9.76
C ASP A 155 26.60 18.57 -9.78
N VAL A 156 26.11 18.16 -10.95
CA VAL A 156 25.37 16.90 -11.12
C VAL A 156 26.40 15.75 -11.16
N ILE A 157 26.37 14.87 -10.15
CA ILE A 157 27.25 13.70 -10.06
C ILE A 157 26.56 12.39 -10.51
N PHE A 158 25.23 12.38 -10.52
CA PHE A 158 24.42 11.33 -11.11
C PHE A 158 23.18 11.93 -11.76
N ASP A 159 22.87 11.47 -12.98
CA ASP A 159 21.70 11.87 -13.74
C ASP A 159 21.11 10.65 -14.44
N ALA A 160 19.91 10.24 -14.02
CA ALA A 160 19.26 9.07 -14.58
C ALA A 160 18.89 9.26 -16.04
N PRO A 161 18.96 8.21 -16.90
CA PRO A 161 18.52 8.27 -18.28
C PRO A 161 17.06 8.71 -18.38
N PRO A 162 16.66 9.38 -19.48
CA PRO A 162 15.28 9.85 -19.66
C PRO A 162 14.20 8.76 -19.47
N GLN A 163 14.49 7.51 -19.81
CA GLN A 163 13.58 6.37 -19.64
C GLN A 163 13.23 6.08 -18.18
N GLN A 164 14.14 6.39 -17.24
CA GLN A 164 13.89 6.23 -15.80
C GLN A 164 13.14 7.43 -15.19
N ARG A 165 13.04 8.54 -15.91
CA ARG A 165 12.33 9.76 -15.46
C ARG A 165 10.87 9.79 -15.87
N VAL A 166 10.47 8.94 -16.80
CA VAL A 166 9.07 8.84 -17.23
C VAL A 166 8.30 8.10 -16.14
N ALA A 167 7.17 8.67 -15.71
CA ALA A 167 6.23 7.96 -14.86
C ALA A 167 5.95 6.60 -15.50
N THR A 168 6.20 5.53 -14.79
CA THR A 168 6.06 4.16 -15.30
C THR A 168 4.65 4.00 -15.84
N ALA A 169 4.56 3.62 -17.12
CA ALA A 169 3.32 3.15 -17.73
C ALA A 169 2.64 2.16 -16.79
N SER A 170 1.31 2.09 -16.81
CA SER A 170 0.59 1.11 -16.00
C SER A 170 1.21 -0.26 -16.20
N VAL A 171 1.47 -1.00 -15.12
CA VAL A 171 2.05 -2.36 -15.17
C VAL A 171 1.22 -3.33 -16.01
N CYS A 172 -0.04 -2.99 -16.30
CA CYS A 172 -0.94 -3.73 -17.18
C CYS A 172 -0.98 -3.15 -18.61
N GLU A 173 -0.22 -2.08 -18.92
CA GLU A 173 -0.25 -1.46 -20.25
C GLU A 173 0.33 -2.41 -21.30
N GLY A 174 -0.42 -2.61 -22.39
CA GLY A 174 -0.05 -3.54 -23.47
C GLY A 174 -0.20 -5.02 -23.11
N VAL A 175 -0.71 -5.35 -21.92
CA VAL A 175 -1.00 -6.72 -21.50
C VAL A 175 -2.47 -7.01 -21.73
N ASP A 176 -2.77 -8.12 -22.41
CA ASP A 176 -4.15 -8.61 -22.55
C ASP A 176 -4.58 -9.25 -21.21
N ILE A 177 -5.36 -8.52 -20.43
CA ILE A 177 -5.79 -8.89 -19.08
C ILE A 177 -7.21 -8.42 -18.79
N SER A 178 -8.00 -9.29 -18.17
CA SER A 178 -9.39 -9.06 -17.73
C SER A 178 -9.68 -9.90 -16.50
N ILE A 179 -10.80 -9.65 -15.81
CA ILE A 179 -11.23 -10.46 -14.67
C ILE A 179 -11.40 -11.93 -15.06
N LYS A 180 -11.93 -12.20 -16.26
CA LYS A 180 -12.05 -13.57 -16.77
C LYS A 180 -10.69 -14.25 -16.93
N GLN A 181 -9.74 -13.58 -17.56
CA GLN A 181 -8.40 -14.13 -17.78
C GLN A 181 -7.64 -14.31 -16.46
N ILE A 182 -7.83 -13.42 -15.48
CA ILE A 182 -7.29 -13.56 -14.12
C ILE A 182 -7.88 -14.81 -13.44
N TYR A 183 -9.18 -15.02 -13.54
CA TYR A 183 -9.86 -16.18 -12.97
C TYR A 183 -9.36 -17.49 -13.62
N GLU A 184 -9.26 -17.53 -14.94
CA GLU A 184 -8.74 -18.68 -15.69
C GLU A 184 -7.28 -18.96 -15.32
N PHE A 185 -6.43 -17.93 -15.28
CA PHE A 185 -5.05 -18.03 -14.84
C PHE A 185 -4.94 -18.62 -13.44
N ALA A 186 -5.65 -18.04 -12.48
CA ALA A 186 -5.58 -18.49 -11.08
C ALA A 186 -6.05 -19.93 -10.89
N THR A 187 -7.09 -20.36 -11.63
CA THR A 187 -7.67 -21.71 -11.50
C THR A 187 -6.94 -22.79 -12.28
N GLN A 188 -6.22 -22.46 -13.36
CA GLN A 188 -5.65 -23.43 -14.30
C GLN A 188 -4.13 -23.50 -14.29
N THR A 189 -3.43 -22.48 -13.74
CA THR A 189 -1.97 -22.50 -13.67
C THR A 189 -1.49 -23.62 -12.75
N PRO A 190 -0.40 -24.33 -13.08
CA PRO A 190 0.21 -25.30 -12.17
C PRO A 190 0.56 -24.65 -10.82
N PHE A 191 0.25 -25.33 -9.73
CA PHE A 191 0.43 -24.81 -8.36
C PHE A 191 1.86 -24.32 -8.09
N GLU A 192 2.86 -25.06 -8.54
CA GLU A 192 4.28 -24.70 -8.33
C GLU A 192 4.66 -23.32 -8.93
N GLU A 193 3.96 -22.88 -9.95
CA GLU A 193 4.22 -21.58 -10.61
C GLU A 193 3.64 -20.39 -9.83
N ILE A 194 2.63 -20.64 -8.98
CA ILE A 194 1.92 -19.62 -8.21
C ILE A 194 2.15 -19.74 -6.70
N LYS A 195 2.79 -20.78 -6.23
CA LYS A 195 3.06 -21.07 -4.82
C LYS A 195 3.80 -19.93 -4.10
N PHE A 196 4.60 -19.14 -4.81
CA PHE A 196 5.31 -18.00 -4.24
C PHE A 196 4.39 -16.98 -3.56
N ILE A 197 3.10 -16.90 -3.94
CA ILE A 197 2.15 -15.94 -3.38
C ILE A 197 1.80 -16.25 -1.92
N LEU A 198 2.02 -17.47 -1.45
CA LEU A 198 1.81 -17.88 -0.07
C LEU A 198 2.65 -17.07 0.92
N GLN A 199 3.77 -16.50 0.49
CA GLN A 199 4.53 -15.55 1.30
C GLN A 199 3.67 -14.36 1.75
N ALA A 200 2.67 -13.96 0.96
CA ALA A 200 1.74 -12.90 1.37
C ALA A 200 0.91 -13.31 2.60
N ALA A 201 0.43 -14.55 2.62
CA ALA A 201 -0.28 -15.11 3.77
C ALA A 201 0.62 -15.15 5.00
N GLU A 202 1.85 -15.65 4.86
CA GLU A 202 2.81 -15.74 5.95
C GLU A 202 3.09 -14.37 6.58
N LEU A 203 3.56 -13.41 5.79
CA LEU A 203 3.96 -12.09 6.30
C LEU A 203 2.78 -11.32 6.92
N ASN A 204 1.64 -11.30 6.26
CA ASN A 204 0.50 -10.53 6.75
C ASN A 204 -0.19 -11.20 7.95
N THR A 205 -0.11 -12.53 8.09
CA THR A 205 -0.57 -13.24 9.29
C THR A 205 0.33 -12.95 10.50
N LEU A 206 1.65 -12.96 10.31
CA LEU A 206 2.59 -12.58 11.38
C LEU A 206 2.35 -11.14 11.85
N LEU A 207 2.12 -10.23 10.91
CA LEU A 207 1.81 -8.83 11.21
C LEU A 207 0.45 -8.67 11.92
N ALA A 208 -0.57 -9.45 11.54
CA ALA A 208 -1.86 -9.48 12.22
C ALA A 208 -1.73 -9.98 13.66
N GLN A 209 -0.95 -11.03 13.87
CA GLN A 209 -0.69 -11.56 15.20
C GLN A 209 0.03 -10.55 16.09
N GLU A 210 1.04 -9.85 15.55
CA GLU A 210 1.73 -8.76 16.24
C GLU A 210 0.75 -7.67 16.69
N GLY A 211 -0.20 -7.28 15.80
CA GLY A 211 -1.23 -6.29 16.11
C GLY A 211 -2.30 -6.77 17.11
N ILE A 212 -2.48 -8.09 17.25
CA ILE A 212 -3.33 -8.68 18.30
C ILE A 212 -2.59 -8.69 19.64
N ASP A 213 -1.30 -9.05 19.64
CA ASP A 213 -0.54 -9.28 20.87
C ASP A 213 -0.06 -7.98 21.51
N ARG A 214 0.22 -6.96 20.71
CA ARG A 214 0.70 -5.65 21.16
C ARG A 214 -0.21 -4.50 20.74
N GLY A 215 -0.19 -3.41 21.51
CA GLY A 215 -0.93 -2.19 21.21
C GLY A 215 -0.24 -1.36 20.14
N TYR A 216 -0.90 -1.19 18.99
CA TYR A 216 -0.46 -0.37 17.87
C TYR A 216 -1.60 0.51 17.36
N GLY A 217 -1.27 1.72 16.96
CA GLY A 217 -2.19 2.62 16.27
C GLY A 217 -3.46 2.88 17.07
N LEU A 218 -4.61 2.54 16.51
CA LEU A 218 -5.93 2.69 17.14
C LEU A 218 -6.43 1.40 17.82
N GLU A 219 -5.66 0.32 17.77
CA GLU A 219 -5.99 -0.98 18.36
C GLU A 219 -7.37 -1.54 17.95
N ILE A 220 -7.76 -1.33 16.69
CA ILE A 220 -9.07 -1.73 16.19
C ILE A 220 -9.22 -3.26 16.26
N GLY A 221 -8.20 -3.99 15.80
CA GLY A 221 -8.19 -5.46 15.86
C GLY A 221 -8.31 -5.97 17.29
N ARG A 222 -7.57 -5.39 18.23
CA ARG A 222 -7.66 -5.74 19.68
C ARG A 222 -9.01 -5.37 20.29
N THR A 223 -9.56 -4.24 19.90
CA THR A 223 -10.90 -3.82 20.33
C THR A 223 -11.96 -4.81 19.87
N LEU A 224 -11.91 -5.25 18.60
CA LEU A 224 -12.83 -6.26 18.09
C LEU A 224 -12.66 -7.60 18.82
N LYS A 225 -11.41 -8.05 19.07
CA LYS A 225 -11.12 -9.26 19.84
C LYS A 225 -11.78 -9.20 21.22
N GLY A 226 -11.54 -8.13 21.97
CA GLY A 226 -12.13 -7.95 23.32
C GLY A 226 -13.66 -7.97 23.32
N ASN A 227 -14.30 -7.39 22.29
CA ASN A 227 -15.76 -7.41 22.16
C ASN A 227 -16.31 -8.80 21.76
N ILE A 228 -15.56 -9.59 20.99
CA ILE A 228 -15.88 -11.00 20.71
C ILE A 228 -15.79 -11.80 22.01
N GLU A 229 -14.71 -11.66 22.76
CA GLU A 229 -14.50 -12.36 24.05
C GLU A 229 -15.58 -12.02 25.08
N GLN A 230 -16.09 -10.79 25.08
CA GLN A 230 -17.20 -10.36 25.93
C GLN A 230 -18.59 -10.75 25.41
N GLY A 231 -18.68 -11.36 24.22
CA GLY A 231 -19.95 -11.77 23.61
C GLY A 231 -20.79 -10.63 23.04
N LEU A 232 -20.22 -9.42 22.87
CA LEU A 232 -20.87 -8.30 22.21
C LEU A 232 -20.87 -8.42 20.68
N LEU A 233 -19.87 -9.13 20.14
CA LEU A 233 -19.77 -9.51 18.74
C LEU A 233 -19.73 -11.04 18.60
N GLY A 234 -20.29 -11.57 17.51
CA GLY A 234 -20.18 -13.00 17.20
C GLY A 234 -18.74 -13.37 16.79
N ASN A 235 -18.32 -14.59 17.09
CA ASN A 235 -17.07 -15.16 16.56
C ASN A 235 -17.33 -15.85 15.21
N ASP A 236 -17.86 -15.09 14.26
CA ASP A 236 -18.20 -15.54 12.90
C ASP A 236 -17.11 -15.12 11.89
N LEU A 237 -17.29 -15.56 10.64
CA LEU A 237 -16.34 -15.28 9.55
C LEU A 237 -16.09 -13.76 9.38
N MET A 238 -17.15 -12.95 9.43
CA MET A 238 -17.04 -11.51 9.22
C MET A 238 -16.24 -10.86 10.35
N SER A 239 -16.55 -11.16 11.59
CA SER A 239 -15.87 -10.61 12.77
C SER A 239 -14.39 -11.03 12.81
N ARG A 240 -14.08 -12.29 12.45
CA ARG A 240 -12.69 -12.78 12.37
C ARG A 240 -11.91 -12.08 11.27
N ILE A 241 -12.49 -11.89 10.08
CA ILE A 241 -11.88 -11.15 8.98
C ILE A 241 -11.61 -9.70 9.39
N GLN A 242 -12.60 -9.01 9.96
CA GLN A 242 -12.44 -7.64 10.45
C GLN A 242 -11.30 -7.53 11.47
N MET A 243 -11.31 -8.40 12.47
CA MET A 243 -10.33 -8.43 13.56
C MET A 243 -8.90 -8.60 13.02
N MET A 244 -8.65 -9.64 12.24
CA MET A 244 -7.30 -9.97 11.76
C MET A 244 -6.79 -8.96 10.72
N THR A 245 -7.65 -8.51 9.81
CA THR A 245 -7.27 -7.53 8.78
C THR A 245 -6.96 -6.17 9.42
N SER A 246 -7.76 -5.75 10.42
CA SER A 246 -7.50 -4.51 11.14
C SER A 246 -6.25 -4.58 12.00
N ALA A 247 -6.01 -5.70 12.70
CA ALA A 247 -4.84 -5.89 13.53
C ALA A 247 -3.53 -5.79 12.70
N ALA A 248 -3.48 -6.39 11.52
CA ALA A 248 -2.33 -6.25 10.62
C ALA A 248 -2.12 -4.78 10.20
N SER A 249 -3.20 -4.07 9.92
CA SER A 249 -3.14 -2.64 9.58
C SER A 249 -2.76 -1.77 10.78
N ASP A 250 -3.28 -2.05 11.98
CA ASP A 250 -2.91 -1.35 13.22
C ASP A 250 -1.40 -1.48 13.48
N ALA A 251 -0.86 -2.71 13.41
CA ALA A 251 0.57 -2.97 13.60
C ALA A 251 1.40 -2.17 12.58
N ARG A 252 1.06 -2.29 11.29
CA ARG A 252 1.78 -1.58 10.22
C ARG A 252 1.73 -0.07 10.39
N MET A 253 0.54 0.50 10.61
CA MET A 253 0.35 1.94 10.71
C MET A 253 0.87 2.52 12.02
N GLY A 254 0.97 1.69 13.06
CA GLY A 254 1.55 2.02 14.35
C GLY A 254 3.06 1.84 14.45
N GLY A 255 3.73 1.48 13.34
CA GLY A 255 5.20 1.46 13.27
C GLY A 255 5.84 0.15 13.71
N ALA A 256 5.12 -0.98 13.66
CA ALA A 256 5.72 -2.31 13.87
C ALA A 256 6.88 -2.55 12.89
N THR A 257 7.89 -3.27 13.37
CA THR A 257 9.12 -3.57 12.62
C THR A 257 9.03 -4.86 11.80
N LEU A 258 7.82 -5.38 11.58
CA LEU A 258 7.53 -6.52 10.72
C LEU A 258 7.08 -6.03 9.33
N PRO A 259 7.56 -6.67 8.24
CA PRO A 259 7.14 -6.33 6.90
C PRO A 259 5.70 -6.76 6.64
N ALA A 260 4.96 -5.93 5.88
CA ALA A 260 3.73 -6.33 5.24
C ALA A 260 4.02 -6.77 3.80
N MET A 261 3.35 -7.81 3.30
CA MET A 261 3.26 -7.98 1.86
C MET A 261 2.40 -6.87 1.29
N SER A 262 2.98 -6.04 0.46
CA SER A 262 2.31 -4.89 -0.15
C SER A 262 1.61 -5.24 -1.46
N ASN A 263 0.75 -4.33 -1.93
CA ASN A 263 0.22 -4.34 -3.29
C ASN A 263 0.19 -2.88 -3.78
N PHE A 264 0.68 -2.63 -4.97
CA PHE A 264 0.81 -1.28 -5.53
C PHE A 264 1.53 -0.28 -4.59
N GLY A 265 2.60 -0.70 -3.94
CA GLY A 265 3.38 0.13 -3.03
C GLY A 265 2.69 0.45 -1.69
N SER A 266 1.52 -0.13 -1.43
CA SER A 266 0.79 0.05 -0.17
C SER A 266 0.65 -1.26 0.60
N GLY A 267 1.19 -1.31 1.83
CA GLY A 267 1.02 -2.47 2.71
C GLY A 267 -0.44 -2.68 3.11
N ASN A 268 -1.22 -1.61 3.36
CA ASN A 268 -2.65 -1.76 3.67
C ASN A 268 -3.45 -2.36 2.51
N GLN A 269 -3.10 -2.03 1.26
CA GLN A 269 -3.72 -2.69 0.10
C GLN A 269 -3.32 -4.18 0.03
N GLY A 270 -2.06 -4.50 0.31
CA GLY A 270 -1.62 -5.89 0.41
C GLY A 270 -2.31 -6.66 1.54
N ILE A 271 -2.45 -6.05 2.73
CA ILE A 271 -3.19 -6.62 3.87
C ILE A 271 -4.66 -6.86 3.51
N ALA A 272 -5.34 -5.87 2.89
CA ALA A 272 -6.74 -5.99 2.48
C ALA A 272 -6.95 -7.01 1.34
N ALA A 273 -5.94 -7.25 0.51
CA ALA A 273 -5.97 -8.30 -0.50
C ALA A 273 -5.69 -9.70 0.06
N THR A 274 -4.96 -9.80 1.19
CA THR A 274 -4.48 -11.07 1.74
C THR A 274 -5.36 -11.59 2.88
N MET A 275 -5.55 -10.79 3.95
CA MET A 275 -6.10 -11.28 5.21
C MET A 275 -7.53 -11.79 5.12
N PRO A 276 -8.46 -11.15 4.37
CA PRO A 276 -9.79 -11.72 4.17
C PRO A 276 -9.75 -13.11 3.53
N VAL A 277 -8.82 -13.31 2.59
CA VAL A 277 -8.65 -14.58 1.86
C VAL A 277 -8.08 -15.66 2.78
N VAL A 278 -7.05 -15.34 3.59
CA VAL A 278 -6.43 -16.27 4.54
C VAL A 278 -7.44 -16.74 5.59
N VAL A 279 -8.15 -15.81 6.22
CA VAL A 279 -9.16 -16.14 7.26
C VAL A 279 -10.33 -16.94 6.69
N ALA A 280 -10.75 -16.64 5.46
CA ALA A 280 -11.81 -17.40 4.80
C ALA A 280 -11.35 -18.82 4.42
N ALA A 281 -10.14 -18.97 3.87
CA ALA A 281 -9.60 -20.28 3.54
C ALA A 281 -9.49 -21.19 4.76
N GLU A 282 -9.06 -20.66 5.90
CA GLU A 282 -9.06 -21.38 7.18
C GLU A 282 -10.48 -21.78 7.60
N ALA A 283 -11.45 -20.84 7.55
CA ALA A 283 -12.83 -21.09 7.95
C ALA A 283 -13.53 -22.13 7.07
N PHE A 284 -13.22 -22.17 5.78
CA PHE A 284 -13.78 -23.11 4.82
C PHE A 284 -12.96 -24.42 4.71
N GLN A 285 -11.85 -24.52 5.43
CA GLN A 285 -10.95 -25.69 5.42
C GLN A 285 -10.36 -25.96 4.02
N ASN A 286 -10.08 -24.89 3.26
CA ASN A 286 -9.41 -24.97 1.97
C ASN A 286 -7.95 -25.38 2.15
N ASP A 287 -7.41 -26.10 1.17
CA ASP A 287 -6.01 -26.51 1.17
C ASP A 287 -5.06 -25.36 0.70
N GLU A 288 -3.75 -25.63 0.76
CA GLU A 288 -2.70 -24.67 0.41
C GLU A 288 -2.78 -24.23 -1.07
N GLU A 289 -3.15 -25.14 -1.97
CA GLU A 289 -3.32 -24.83 -3.39
C GLU A 289 -4.52 -23.91 -3.62
N GLN A 290 -5.66 -24.18 -2.98
CA GLN A 290 -6.84 -23.32 -3.06
C GLN A 290 -6.56 -21.93 -2.49
N LEU A 291 -5.84 -21.83 -1.37
CA LEU A 291 -5.39 -20.57 -0.80
C LEU A 291 -4.50 -19.79 -1.79
N ALA A 292 -3.49 -20.44 -2.39
CA ALA A 292 -2.61 -19.79 -3.35
C ALA A 292 -3.39 -19.26 -4.57
N ARG A 293 -4.31 -20.04 -5.11
CA ARG A 293 -5.18 -19.64 -6.23
C ARG A 293 -6.05 -18.42 -5.87
N ALA A 294 -6.65 -18.41 -4.70
CA ALA A 294 -7.45 -17.31 -4.19
C ALA A 294 -6.61 -16.03 -3.96
N LEU A 295 -5.39 -16.16 -3.43
CA LEU A 295 -4.45 -15.04 -3.28
C LEU A 295 -4.02 -14.46 -4.64
N ILE A 296 -3.77 -15.29 -5.64
CA ILE A 296 -3.50 -14.83 -7.02
C ILE A 296 -4.70 -14.02 -7.55
N MET A 297 -5.94 -14.52 -7.40
CA MET A 297 -7.15 -13.79 -7.82
C MET A 297 -7.23 -12.43 -7.14
N SER A 298 -7.03 -12.40 -5.83
CA SER A 298 -7.14 -11.18 -5.03
C SER A 298 -6.04 -10.17 -5.40
N HIS A 299 -4.78 -10.59 -5.44
CA HIS A 299 -3.67 -9.68 -5.70
C HIS A 299 -3.63 -9.19 -7.16
N LEU A 300 -3.76 -10.08 -8.13
CA LEU A 300 -3.75 -9.69 -9.55
C LEU A 300 -5.03 -8.94 -9.94
N GLY A 301 -6.18 -9.32 -9.38
CA GLY A 301 -7.43 -8.59 -9.56
C GLY A 301 -7.34 -7.14 -9.04
N ALA A 302 -6.75 -6.94 -7.85
CA ALA A 302 -6.52 -5.61 -7.31
C ALA A 302 -5.59 -4.78 -8.20
N ILE A 303 -4.50 -5.38 -8.70
CA ILE A 303 -3.55 -4.74 -9.62
C ILE A 303 -4.28 -4.31 -10.90
N TYR A 304 -5.07 -5.19 -11.48
CA TYR A 304 -5.82 -4.92 -12.69
C TYR A 304 -6.82 -3.78 -12.52
N ILE A 305 -7.67 -3.83 -11.50
CA ILE A 305 -8.66 -2.76 -11.25
C ILE A 305 -7.96 -1.43 -11.01
N LYS A 306 -6.89 -1.43 -10.23
CA LYS A 306 -6.12 -0.21 -9.92
C LYS A 306 -5.39 0.37 -11.12
N SER A 307 -5.07 -0.42 -12.13
CA SER A 307 -4.36 0.05 -13.33
C SER A 307 -5.13 1.09 -14.16
N TYR A 308 -6.43 1.26 -13.88
CA TYR A 308 -7.30 2.22 -14.58
C TYR A 308 -7.22 3.66 -14.05
N TYR A 309 -6.54 3.91 -12.92
CA TYR A 309 -6.44 5.25 -12.34
C TYR A 309 -5.05 5.50 -11.71
N PRO A 310 -4.68 6.76 -11.40
CA PRO A 310 -3.37 7.08 -10.86
C PRO A 310 -3.01 6.31 -9.57
N PRO A 311 -1.72 6.02 -9.34
CA PRO A 311 -1.25 5.27 -8.17
C PRO A 311 -1.68 5.88 -6.84
N LEU A 312 -1.60 7.20 -6.73
CA LEU A 312 -2.06 8.01 -5.59
C LEU A 312 -3.23 8.87 -6.03
N SER A 313 -4.30 8.87 -5.27
CA SER A 313 -5.53 9.60 -5.56
C SER A 313 -6.37 9.74 -4.29
N ALA A 314 -7.40 10.59 -4.32
CA ALA A 314 -8.39 10.65 -3.26
C ALA A 314 -9.27 9.39 -3.15
N PHE A 315 -9.19 8.47 -4.08
CA PHE A 315 -9.91 7.18 -4.01
C PHE A 315 -9.14 6.19 -3.15
N CYS A 316 -9.77 5.63 -2.13
CA CYS A 316 -9.12 4.66 -1.25
C CYS A 316 -8.81 3.36 -1.98
N GLY A 317 -7.53 2.99 -2.09
CA GLY A 317 -7.10 1.75 -2.76
C GLY A 317 -7.65 0.49 -2.11
N ASN A 318 -8.05 0.53 -0.82
CA ASN A 318 -8.67 -0.61 -0.16
C ASN A 318 -10.02 -1.01 -0.76
N THR A 319 -10.74 -0.09 -1.44
CA THR A 319 -11.96 -0.41 -2.18
C THR A 319 -11.70 -1.44 -3.29
N VAL A 320 -10.66 -1.23 -4.11
CA VAL A 320 -10.36 -2.18 -5.20
C VAL A 320 -9.73 -3.47 -4.71
N THR A 321 -8.95 -3.42 -3.63
CA THR A 321 -8.41 -4.65 -3.03
C THR A 321 -9.49 -5.49 -2.40
N SER A 322 -10.49 -4.87 -1.75
CA SER A 322 -11.65 -5.59 -1.22
C SER A 322 -12.56 -6.14 -2.32
N ALA A 323 -12.68 -5.45 -3.47
CA ALA A 323 -13.40 -5.97 -4.63
C ALA A 323 -12.73 -7.25 -5.16
N ALA A 324 -11.41 -7.24 -5.32
CA ALA A 324 -10.68 -8.41 -5.73
C ALA A 324 -10.68 -9.53 -4.67
N ALA A 325 -10.58 -9.18 -3.38
CA ALA A 325 -10.71 -10.14 -2.28
C ALA A 325 -12.10 -10.81 -2.26
N SER A 326 -13.18 -10.05 -2.52
CA SER A 326 -14.52 -10.62 -2.57
C SER A 326 -14.70 -11.67 -3.67
N MET A 327 -14.07 -11.48 -4.84
CA MET A 327 -13.97 -12.49 -5.89
C MET A 327 -13.28 -13.78 -5.39
N ALA A 328 -12.18 -13.63 -4.66
CA ALA A 328 -11.44 -14.75 -4.08
C ALA A 328 -12.26 -15.49 -3.01
N LEU A 329 -13.04 -14.77 -2.19
CA LEU A 329 -13.96 -15.37 -1.21
C LEU A 329 -15.01 -16.23 -1.89
N VAL A 330 -15.58 -15.78 -3.02
CA VAL A 330 -16.54 -16.57 -3.82
C VAL A 330 -15.88 -17.86 -4.31
N TYR A 331 -14.64 -17.79 -4.82
CA TYR A 331 -13.91 -18.98 -5.26
C TYR A 331 -13.68 -19.97 -4.13
N LEU A 332 -13.20 -19.52 -2.96
CA LEU A 332 -12.96 -20.38 -1.79
C LEU A 332 -14.23 -21.06 -1.28
N ALA A 333 -15.38 -20.40 -1.42
CA ALA A 333 -16.70 -20.95 -1.06
C ALA A 333 -17.30 -21.86 -2.14
N GLY A 334 -16.57 -22.16 -3.24
CA GLY A 334 -17.04 -23.01 -4.34
C GLY A 334 -18.02 -22.33 -5.29
N GLY A 335 -18.05 -21.00 -5.31
CA GLY A 335 -18.89 -20.22 -6.21
C GLY A 335 -18.37 -20.18 -7.65
N THR A 336 -19.17 -19.61 -8.54
CA THR A 336 -18.90 -19.53 -9.98
C THR A 336 -18.13 -18.26 -10.35
N PHE A 337 -17.59 -18.23 -11.57
CA PHE A 337 -17.00 -17.01 -12.15
C PHE A 337 -18.00 -15.85 -12.22
N GLU A 338 -19.26 -16.14 -12.58
CA GLU A 338 -20.29 -15.11 -12.63
C GLU A 338 -20.57 -14.50 -11.25
N GLN A 339 -20.65 -15.33 -10.20
CA GLN A 339 -20.78 -14.87 -8.82
C GLN A 339 -19.56 -14.06 -8.38
N SER A 340 -18.36 -14.41 -8.84
CA SER A 340 -17.14 -13.60 -8.61
C SER A 340 -17.26 -12.21 -9.22
N CYS A 341 -17.81 -12.08 -10.43
CA CYS A 341 -18.10 -10.79 -11.05
C CYS A 341 -19.12 -9.98 -10.25
N TYR A 342 -20.19 -10.63 -9.76
CA TYR A 342 -21.20 -9.99 -8.90
C TYR A 342 -20.59 -9.42 -7.62
N ALA A 343 -19.69 -10.17 -6.98
CA ALA A 343 -19.02 -9.73 -5.76
C ALA A 343 -18.21 -8.44 -6.01
N ILE A 344 -17.46 -8.36 -7.11
CA ILE A 344 -16.72 -7.15 -7.50
C ILE A 344 -17.67 -5.96 -7.70
N GLN A 345 -18.76 -6.16 -8.47
CA GLN A 345 -19.75 -5.10 -8.74
C GLN A 345 -20.42 -4.59 -7.47
N ASN A 346 -20.77 -5.50 -6.54
CA ASN A 346 -21.34 -5.17 -5.25
C ASN A 346 -20.40 -4.32 -4.39
N VAL A 347 -19.12 -4.69 -4.28
CA VAL A 347 -18.12 -3.90 -3.54
C VAL A 347 -17.98 -2.49 -4.14
N ILE A 348 -17.89 -2.39 -5.45
CA ILE A 348 -17.76 -1.10 -6.12
C ILE A 348 -18.99 -0.23 -5.88
N SER A 349 -20.19 -0.80 -5.95
CA SER A 349 -21.44 -0.08 -5.64
C SER A 349 -21.45 0.49 -4.23
N ASP A 350 -20.98 -0.27 -3.26
CA ASP A 350 -21.06 0.06 -1.85
C ASP A 350 -19.95 1.01 -1.38
N SER A 351 -18.73 0.84 -1.89
CA SER A 351 -17.53 1.48 -1.30
C SER A 351 -16.86 2.53 -2.19
N SER A 352 -17.42 2.89 -3.35
CA SER A 352 -16.80 3.89 -4.23
C SER A 352 -16.72 5.31 -3.67
N GLY A 353 -17.40 5.58 -2.57
CA GLY A 353 -17.32 6.85 -1.82
C GLY A 353 -16.23 6.89 -0.76
N MET A 354 -15.43 5.83 -0.58
CA MET A 354 -14.36 5.83 0.43
C MET A 354 -13.19 6.70 -0.02
N VAL A 355 -13.02 7.84 0.65
CA VAL A 355 -11.99 8.83 0.34
C VAL A 355 -10.68 8.51 1.04
N CYS A 356 -9.57 8.66 0.34
CA CYS A 356 -8.20 8.59 0.87
C CYS A 356 -7.69 10.00 1.19
N ASP A 357 -7.59 10.31 2.46
CA ASP A 357 -7.11 11.57 3.02
C ASP A 357 -5.71 11.45 3.64
N GLY A 358 -4.85 10.60 3.08
CA GLY A 358 -3.49 10.34 3.52
C GLY A 358 -3.33 9.13 4.43
N ALA A 359 -2.09 8.62 4.51
CA ALA A 359 -1.77 7.47 5.35
C ALA A 359 -1.67 7.90 6.83
N LYS A 360 -2.34 7.17 7.71
CA LYS A 360 -2.41 7.42 9.16
C LYS A 360 -3.02 6.23 9.90
N SER A 361 -2.92 6.22 11.23
CA SER A 361 -3.44 5.11 12.06
C SER A 361 -4.91 4.78 11.78
N SER A 362 -5.76 5.78 11.47
CA SER A 362 -7.16 5.53 11.12
C SER A 362 -7.38 4.80 9.77
N CYS A 363 -6.31 4.55 8.99
CA CYS A 363 -6.42 3.68 7.83
C CYS A 363 -6.85 2.25 8.20
N ALA A 364 -6.55 1.78 9.42
CA ALA A 364 -7.02 0.49 9.91
C ALA A 364 -8.57 0.44 10.01
N MET A 365 -9.25 1.56 10.29
CA MET A 365 -10.71 1.63 10.21
C MET A 365 -11.21 1.44 8.77
N LYS A 366 -10.54 2.06 7.78
CA LYS A 366 -10.90 1.92 6.37
C LYS A 366 -10.63 0.49 5.85
N VAL A 367 -9.57 -0.14 6.34
CA VAL A 367 -9.27 -1.56 6.08
C VAL A 367 -10.38 -2.44 6.68
N CYS A 368 -10.83 -2.19 7.91
CA CYS A 368 -11.95 -2.88 8.54
C CYS A 368 -13.23 -2.74 7.70
N THR A 369 -13.60 -1.51 7.31
CA THR A 369 -14.79 -1.24 6.49
C THR A 369 -14.72 -1.98 5.15
N SER A 370 -13.60 -1.91 4.45
CA SER A 370 -13.44 -2.55 3.14
C SER A 370 -13.47 -4.07 3.22
N SER A 371 -12.89 -4.68 4.28
CA SER A 371 -12.98 -6.13 4.49
C SER A 371 -14.41 -6.58 4.83
N THR A 372 -15.17 -5.77 5.59
CA THR A 372 -16.60 -5.99 5.83
C THR A 372 -17.39 -5.99 4.54
N THR A 373 -17.14 -4.99 3.69
CA THR A 373 -17.80 -4.88 2.38
C THR A 373 -17.46 -6.08 1.50
N ALA A 374 -16.22 -6.57 1.50
CA ALA A 374 -15.84 -7.77 0.76
C ALA A 374 -16.67 -9.00 1.19
N VAL A 375 -16.83 -9.22 2.50
CA VAL A 375 -17.62 -10.34 3.03
C VAL A 375 -19.09 -10.20 2.67
N ARG A 376 -19.69 -9.03 2.89
CA ARG A 376 -21.09 -8.79 2.54
C ARG A 376 -21.36 -9.01 1.05
N SER A 377 -20.48 -8.49 0.20
CA SER A 377 -20.60 -8.60 -1.25
C SER A 377 -20.44 -10.04 -1.74
N TYR A 378 -19.54 -10.81 -1.14
CA TYR A 378 -19.40 -12.24 -1.36
C TYR A 378 -20.70 -12.98 -1.01
N LEU A 379 -21.27 -12.73 0.17
CA LEU A 379 -22.52 -13.40 0.61
C LEU A 379 -23.69 -13.09 -0.32
N MET A 380 -23.82 -11.83 -0.76
CA MET A 380 -24.83 -11.44 -1.74
C MET A 380 -24.62 -12.16 -3.09
N ALA A 381 -23.37 -12.22 -3.56
CA ALA A 381 -23.03 -12.87 -4.81
C ALA A 381 -23.32 -14.37 -4.80
N MET A 382 -23.04 -15.06 -3.68
CA MET A 382 -23.39 -16.49 -3.51
C MET A 382 -24.92 -16.73 -3.60
N GLY A 383 -25.73 -15.74 -3.21
CA GLY A 383 -27.17 -15.72 -3.41
C GLY A 383 -27.62 -15.28 -4.82
N ASN A 384 -26.69 -15.09 -5.76
CA ASN A 384 -26.92 -14.56 -7.12
C ASN A 384 -27.48 -13.12 -7.12
N HIS A 385 -27.16 -12.31 -6.11
CA HIS A 385 -27.55 -10.91 -6.04
C HIS A 385 -26.40 -10.02 -6.46
N SER A 386 -26.62 -9.17 -7.46
CA SER A 386 -25.66 -8.19 -7.97
C SER A 386 -26.34 -6.87 -8.29
N VAL A 387 -25.61 -5.79 -8.04
CA VAL A 387 -25.94 -4.47 -8.58
C VAL A 387 -25.54 -4.45 -10.04
N LYS A 388 -26.47 -4.12 -10.94
CA LYS A 388 -26.22 -3.97 -12.38
C LYS A 388 -26.94 -2.74 -12.92
N ASN A 389 -26.31 -2.01 -13.84
CA ASN A 389 -26.88 -0.83 -14.48
C ASN A 389 -27.44 0.22 -13.50
N GLN A 390 -26.71 0.44 -12.38
CA GLN A 390 -27.11 1.41 -11.36
C GLN A 390 -25.91 2.29 -11.00
N GLY A 391 -26.08 3.61 -11.15
CA GLY A 391 -25.02 4.57 -10.87
C GLY A 391 -23.80 4.32 -11.77
N ILE A 392 -22.64 4.08 -11.14
CA ILE A 392 -21.37 3.80 -11.85
C ILE A 392 -21.19 2.31 -12.20
N VAL A 393 -22.05 1.45 -11.70
CA VAL A 393 -22.00 0.00 -11.97
C VAL A 393 -22.67 -0.29 -13.30
N GLY A 394 -21.92 -0.84 -14.25
CA GLY A 394 -22.42 -1.25 -15.56
C GLY A 394 -23.09 -2.64 -15.54
N GLU A 395 -23.50 -3.13 -16.71
CA GLU A 395 -23.98 -4.50 -16.87
C GLU A 395 -22.86 -5.51 -16.60
N GLU A 396 -21.71 -5.28 -17.22
CA GLU A 396 -20.54 -6.14 -17.13
C GLU A 396 -19.52 -5.62 -16.12
N VAL A 397 -18.80 -6.54 -15.47
CA VAL A 397 -17.75 -6.21 -14.48
C VAL A 397 -16.65 -5.32 -15.09
N GLU A 398 -16.26 -5.58 -16.33
CA GLU A 398 -15.24 -4.80 -17.03
C GLU A 398 -15.67 -3.35 -17.29
N GLN A 399 -16.96 -3.13 -17.59
CA GLN A 399 -17.50 -1.78 -17.73
C GLN A 399 -17.49 -1.06 -16.38
N THR A 400 -17.86 -1.75 -15.32
CA THR A 400 -17.84 -1.21 -13.95
C THR A 400 -16.43 -0.76 -13.56
N ILE A 401 -15.41 -1.57 -13.85
CA ILE A 401 -14.00 -1.25 -13.58
C ILE A 401 -13.56 0.00 -14.37
N ARG A 402 -13.88 0.09 -15.66
CA ARG A 402 -13.59 1.30 -16.47
C ARG A 402 -14.31 2.53 -15.94
N ASN A 403 -15.55 2.42 -15.52
CA ASN A 403 -16.33 3.53 -14.97
C ASN A 403 -15.68 4.06 -13.67
N VAL A 404 -15.24 3.18 -12.76
CA VAL A 404 -14.46 3.57 -11.57
C VAL A 404 -13.19 4.29 -11.96
N GLY A 405 -12.41 3.72 -12.89
CA GLY A 405 -11.18 4.35 -13.38
C GLY A 405 -11.42 5.75 -13.92
N SER A 406 -12.49 5.94 -14.72
CA SER A 406 -12.89 7.23 -15.25
C SER A 406 -13.29 8.23 -14.16
N MET A 407 -14.14 7.78 -13.20
CA MET A 407 -14.55 8.59 -12.05
C MET A 407 -13.34 9.10 -11.25
N VAL A 408 -12.40 8.21 -10.94
CA VAL A 408 -11.22 8.56 -10.15
C VAL A 408 -10.31 9.52 -10.93
N ARG A 409 -10.02 9.19 -12.19
CA ARG A 409 -9.09 9.96 -13.04
C ARG A 409 -9.57 11.37 -13.32
N PHE A 410 -10.86 11.56 -13.58
CA PHE A 410 -11.42 12.84 -14.03
C PHE A 410 -12.25 13.54 -12.95
N GLY A 411 -12.84 12.80 -12.01
CA GLY A 411 -13.72 13.36 -10.99
C GLY A 411 -13.04 13.69 -9.67
N MET A 412 -11.93 13.05 -9.32
CA MET A 412 -11.33 13.19 -7.99
C MET A 412 -10.07 14.08 -7.85
N PRO A 413 -9.46 14.67 -8.91
CA PRO A 413 -8.29 15.54 -8.72
C PRO A 413 -8.58 16.76 -7.83
N TYR A 414 -9.78 17.35 -7.92
CA TYR A 414 -10.21 18.46 -7.05
C TYR A 414 -10.39 18.03 -5.59
N THR A 415 -10.85 16.80 -5.35
CA THR A 415 -10.95 16.23 -4.00
C THR A 415 -9.57 16.07 -3.38
N ASP A 416 -8.60 15.58 -4.14
CA ASP A 416 -7.20 15.49 -3.69
C ASP A 416 -6.65 16.86 -3.30
N LYS A 417 -6.80 17.84 -4.16
CA LYS A 417 -6.36 19.22 -3.90
C LYS A 417 -7.00 19.78 -2.63
N SER A 418 -8.32 19.65 -2.48
CA SER A 418 -9.04 20.14 -1.31
C SER A 418 -8.54 19.49 -0.01
N ILE A 419 -8.26 18.17 -0.02
CA ILE A 419 -7.70 17.46 1.12
C ILE A 419 -6.33 18.02 1.48
N ILE A 420 -5.46 18.21 0.50
CA ILE A 420 -4.10 18.72 0.70
C ILE A 420 -4.13 20.15 1.24
N ASP A 421 -5.02 20.99 0.73
CA ASP A 421 -5.19 22.37 1.21
C ASP A 421 -5.65 22.38 2.69
N ILE A 422 -6.61 21.52 3.09
CA ILE A 422 -7.06 21.35 4.46
C ILE A 422 -5.89 20.89 5.36
N MET A 423 -5.09 19.94 4.91
CA MET A 423 -3.95 19.39 5.70
C MET A 423 -2.81 20.41 5.86
N SER A 424 -2.77 21.45 5.04
CA SER A 424 -1.72 22.48 5.03
C SER A 424 -2.13 23.77 5.73
N ALA A 425 -3.41 23.88 6.12
CA ALA A 425 -3.95 25.02 6.87
C ALA A 425 -3.62 24.90 8.36
#